data_e96147d1c2de1c2216ac7b7e3d1abfb8
#
_entry.id   e96147d1c2de1c2216ac7b7e3d1abfb8
#
_cell.length_a   1.000
_cell.length_b   1.000
_cell.length_c   1.000
_cell.angle_alpha   90.00
_cell.angle_beta   90.00
_cell.angle_gamma   90.00
#
_symmetry.space_group_name_H-M   'P 1'
#
loop_
_entity.id
_entity.type
_entity.pdbx_description
1 polymer ?
#
loop_
_entity_poly.entity_id
_entity_poly.type
_entity_poly.pdbx_seq_one_letter_code
_entity_poly.pdbx_strand_id
1 'polypeptide(L)'
;MFPRCLRPTVLVRAIKLLVLVSSGIMFIKLVVLEKCTSSLGSLYYYDQNYTYRGSAVGTTETGPKSPEKVRVLVWIMTGPKNLQSKASVVRETWGRRANQLLFFSSVTNETFPTIGLNTTEGRQHLTAKTVQAFRYIYHHHLDDAEWFMKADDDTYVIMENLRHFLSQKNTSEPVYFGYRFKPFVKQGYNSGGAGYVLSREALRRFGKQGTDPKLCEQDGGDEDVHFGQCMQNLGVRITNSTDSDGHTLFHPFHPETHFFGTYPRRINFYAFRKARKGFEGISKHAISFHYVSPTLMRLLELYLYHIRPYAN
;
A
#
# COMPACT_ATOMS: atom_id res chain seq x y z
N MET A 1 0.42 29.44 -27.49
CA MET A 1 1.50 30.12 -26.77
C MET A 1 1.22 29.97 -25.26
N PHE A 2 1.81 28.96 -24.60
CA PHE A 2 1.56 28.69 -23.18
C PHE A 2 2.58 29.46 -22.33
N PRO A 3 2.18 30.10 -21.23
CA PRO A 3 3.11 30.81 -20.35
C PRO A 3 3.90 29.79 -19.52
N ARG A 4 5.24 29.89 -19.52
CA ARG A 4 6.16 29.11 -18.71
C ARG A 4 5.95 29.37 -17.21
N CYS A 5 5.69 28.36 -16.42
CA CYS A 5 5.71 28.43 -14.95
C CYS A 5 7.13 28.73 -14.46
N LEU A 6 7.27 29.84 -13.73
CA LEU A 6 8.53 30.25 -13.09
C LEU A 6 8.82 29.38 -11.85
N ARG A 7 10.10 29.11 -11.61
CA ARG A 7 10.58 28.29 -10.47
C ARG A 7 10.19 28.93 -9.11
N PRO A 8 9.97 28.12 -8.04
CA PRO A 8 9.48 28.61 -6.73
C PRO A 8 10.28 29.72 -6.07
N THR A 9 11.59 29.77 -6.31
CA THR A 9 12.49 30.80 -5.75
C THR A 9 12.28 32.20 -6.32
N VAL A 10 11.71 32.31 -7.51
CA VAL A 10 11.40 33.60 -8.14
C VAL A 10 10.06 34.13 -7.63
N LEU A 11 9.12 33.21 -7.31
CA LEU A 11 7.79 33.59 -6.82
C LEU A 11 7.84 34.24 -5.43
N VAL A 12 8.72 33.79 -4.53
CA VAL A 12 8.86 34.37 -3.17
C VAL A 12 9.45 35.79 -3.21
N ARG A 13 10.32 36.11 -4.18
CA ARG A 13 10.85 37.47 -4.35
C ARG A 13 9.84 38.44 -4.98
N ALA A 14 9.00 37.96 -5.89
CA ALA A 14 7.94 38.77 -6.49
C ALA A 14 6.83 39.14 -5.48
N ILE A 15 6.53 38.23 -4.53
CA ILE A 15 5.53 38.50 -3.47
C ILE A 15 6.02 39.56 -2.48
N LYS A 16 7.32 39.58 -2.13
CA LYS A 16 7.87 40.64 -1.26
C LYS A 16 7.88 42.02 -1.87
N LEU A 17 7.91 42.16 -3.19
CA LEU A 17 7.92 43.44 -3.89
C LEU A 17 6.49 43.99 -4.12
N LEU A 18 5.46 43.16 -4.11
CA LEU A 18 4.05 43.52 -4.40
C LEU A 18 3.22 43.85 -3.17
N VAL A 19 3.71 43.64 -1.95
CA VAL A 19 3.03 44.07 -0.70
C VAL A 19 3.06 45.58 -0.48
N LEU A 20 3.81 46.33 -1.29
CA LEU A 20 3.94 47.83 -1.20
C LEU A 20 3.08 48.61 -2.19
N VAL A 21 2.22 47.97 -3.02
CA VAL A 21 1.40 48.70 -3.99
C VAL A 21 -0.05 48.21 -3.95
N SER A 22 -0.88 49.02 -3.29
CA SER A 22 -2.36 49.19 -3.35
C SER A 22 -3.29 47.95 -3.35
N SER A 23 -4.30 48.01 -2.48
CA SER A 23 -5.37 47.03 -2.19
C SER A 23 -6.18 46.47 -3.38
N GLY A 24 -6.15 47.10 -4.55
CA GLY A 24 -6.92 46.67 -5.74
C GLY A 24 -6.33 45.44 -6.48
N ILE A 25 -5.01 45.28 -6.49
CA ILE A 25 -4.32 44.19 -7.21
C ILE A 25 -4.41 42.89 -6.43
N MET A 26 -4.56 42.93 -5.10
CA MET A 26 -4.72 41.76 -4.25
C MET A 26 -6.06 41.05 -4.48
N PHE A 27 -7.13 41.78 -4.78
CA PHE A 27 -8.46 41.22 -5.06
C PHE A 27 -8.51 40.43 -6.38
N ILE A 28 -7.82 40.90 -7.42
CA ILE A 28 -7.76 40.19 -8.71
C ILE A 28 -6.95 38.89 -8.62
N LYS A 29 -5.90 38.86 -7.79
CA LYS A 29 -5.10 37.62 -7.59
C LYS A 29 -5.80 36.57 -6.74
N LEU A 30 -6.59 36.93 -5.74
CA LEU A 30 -7.41 36.00 -4.99
C LEU A 30 -8.49 35.36 -5.87
N VAL A 31 -9.15 36.11 -6.71
CA VAL A 31 -10.20 35.59 -7.62
C VAL A 31 -9.63 34.65 -8.70
N VAL A 32 -8.40 34.87 -9.16
CA VAL A 32 -7.74 33.99 -10.13
C VAL A 32 -7.28 32.66 -9.45
N LEU A 33 -6.85 32.74 -8.19
CA LEU A 33 -6.49 31.52 -7.42
C LEU A 33 -7.74 30.71 -7.02
N GLU A 34 -8.83 31.34 -6.62
CA GLU A 34 -10.10 30.63 -6.35
C GLU A 34 -10.68 29.99 -7.62
N LYS A 35 -10.60 30.64 -8.78
CA LYS A 35 -11.05 30.05 -10.04
C LYS A 35 -10.19 28.86 -10.49
N CYS A 36 -8.89 28.82 -10.17
CA CYS A 36 -8.06 27.66 -10.44
C CYS A 36 -8.36 26.48 -9.50
N THR A 37 -8.73 26.73 -8.25
CA THR A 37 -9.09 25.65 -7.29
C THR A 37 -10.51 25.15 -7.50
N SER A 38 -11.47 25.98 -7.90
CA SER A 38 -12.84 25.57 -8.18
C SER A 38 -13.00 24.78 -9.49
N SER A 39 -12.11 25.01 -10.47
CA SER A 39 -12.10 24.24 -11.74
C SER A 39 -11.59 22.80 -11.57
N LEU A 40 -10.81 22.51 -10.52
CA LEU A 40 -10.34 21.15 -10.20
C LEU A 40 -11.38 20.33 -9.40
N GLY A 41 -12.33 20.97 -8.73
CA GLY A 41 -13.37 20.29 -7.95
C GLY A 41 -14.55 19.73 -8.76
N SER A 42 -14.74 20.17 -9.99
CA SER A 42 -15.93 19.82 -10.80
C SER A 42 -15.72 18.64 -11.76
N LEU A 43 -14.52 18.03 -11.80
CA LEU A 43 -14.20 16.91 -12.69
C LEU A 43 -14.42 15.52 -12.06
N TYR A 44 -14.95 15.44 -10.84
CA TYR A 44 -15.11 14.17 -10.11
C TYR A 44 -16.56 13.82 -9.79
N TYR A 45 -17.44 13.83 -10.80
CA TYR A 45 -18.72 13.12 -10.68
C TYR A 45 -18.57 11.74 -11.37
N TYR A 46 -18.36 10.70 -10.59
CA TYR A 46 -18.15 9.36 -11.07
C TYR A 46 -19.42 8.53 -10.87
N ASP A 47 -19.87 7.90 -11.94
CA ASP A 47 -21.01 6.98 -11.95
C ASP A 47 -20.72 5.74 -11.11
N GLN A 48 -21.57 5.45 -10.11
CA GLN A 48 -21.41 4.35 -9.14
C GLN A 48 -21.91 2.99 -9.65
N ASN A 49 -22.23 2.82 -10.94
CA ASN A 49 -22.95 1.63 -11.42
C ASN A 49 -22.12 0.65 -12.25
N TYR A 50 -20.86 0.38 -11.88
CA TYR A 50 -20.13 -0.71 -12.52
C TYR A 50 -20.11 -1.95 -11.62
N THR A 51 -21.11 -2.84 -11.80
CA THR A 51 -21.15 -4.16 -11.16
C THR A 51 -20.45 -5.20 -12.04
N TYR A 52 -19.36 -5.77 -11.54
CA TYR A 52 -18.69 -6.93 -12.13
C TYR A 52 -19.54 -8.18 -11.90
N ARG A 53 -20.10 -8.76 -12.97
CA ARG A 53 -20.81 -10.05 -12.94
C ARG A 53 -19.82 -11.18 -13.22
N GLY A 54 -19.39 -11.91 -12.19
CA GLY A 54 -18.68 -13.18 -12.31
C GLY A 54 -19.66 -14.34 -12.18
N SER A 55 -19.74 -15.21 -13.18
CA SER A 55 -20.55 -16.44 -13.16
C SER A 55 -19.82 -17.53 -12.35
N ALA A 56 -20.50 -18.13 -11.39
CA ALA A 56 -20.00 -19.27 -10.63
C ALA A 56 -20.31 -20.59 -11.34
N VAL A 57 -19.29 -21.39 -11.62
CA VAL A 57 -19.40 -22.82 -11.90
C VAL A 57 -18.41 -23.53 -10.98
N GLY A 58 -18.92 -24.43 -10.14
CA GLY A 58 -18.10 -25.19 -9.19
C GLY A 58 -17.42 -26.37 -9.86
N THR A 59 -16.09 -26.48 -9.65
CA THR A 59 -15.31 -27.71 -9.82
C THR A 59 -14.19 -27.74 -8.80
N THR A 60 -13.95 -28.89 -8.19
CA THR A 60 -12.82 -29.15 -7.30
C THR A 60 -11.53 -29.24 -8.11
N GLU A 61 -10.77 -28.14 -8.18
CA GLU A 61 -9.53 -28.07 -8.95
C GLU A 61 -8.30 -28.15 -8.04
N THR A 62 -7.46 -29.15 -8.25
CA THR A 62 -6.13 -29.33 -7.63
C THR A 62 -4.98 -28.72 -8.46
N GLY A 63 -5.28 -27.76 -9.35
CA GLY A 63 -4.32 -27.03 -10.18
C GLY A 63 -4.14 -25.56 -9.77
N PRO A 64 -3.21 -24.81 -10.41
CA PRO A 64 -3.09 -23.36 -10.17
C PRO A 64 -4.42 -22.67 -10.47
N LYS A 65 -4.88 -21.86 -9.50
CA LYS A 65 -6.16 -21.15 -9.63
C LYS A 65 -6.08 -20.09 -10.73
N SER A 66 -7.19 -19.87 -11.42
CA SER A 66 -7.34 -18.64 -12.20
C SER A 66 -7.15 -17.42 -11.28
N PRO A 67 -6.36 -16.40 -11.67
CA PRO A 67 -6.10 -15.21 -10.84
C PRO A 67 -7.39 -14.55 -10.32
N GLU A 68 -8.45 -14.57 -11.08
CA GLU A 68 -9.77 -14.00 -10.73
C GLU A 68 -10.44 -14.73 -9.55
N LYS A 69 -10.09 -16.00 -9.31
CA LYS A 69 -10.60 -16.81 -8.20
C LYS A 69 -9.79 -16.65 -6.91
N VAL A 70 -8.66 -15.94 -6.93
CA VAL A 70 -7.82 -15.73 -5.75
C VAL A 70 -8.44 -14.67 -4.85
N ARG A 71 -8.86 -15.08 -3.65
CA ARG A 71 -9.46 -14.18 -2.66
C ARG A 71 -8.40 -13.58 -1.76
N VAL A 72 -8.31 -12.25 -1.77
CA VAL A 72 -7.38 -11.47 -0.95
C VAL A 72 -8.15 -10.53 -0.04
N LEU A 73 -7.96 -10.67 1.27
CA LEU A 73 -8.33 -9.65 2.24
C LEU A 73 -7.15 -8.69 2.38
N VAL A 74 -7.43 -7.42 2.19
CA VAL A 74 -6.46 -6.35 2.43
C VAL A 74 -6.86 -5.57 3.66
N TRP A 75 -5.90 -5.29 4.53
CA TRP A 75 -6.10 -4.38 5.63
C TRP A 75 -5.12 -3.21 5.58
N ILE A 76 -5.62 -2.04 5.89
CA ILE A 76 -4.90 -0.77 5.83
C ILE A 76 -4.60 -0.30 7.24
N MET A 77 -3.31 -0.10 7.51
CA MET A 77 -2.86 0.59 8.71
C MET A 77 -3.02 2.10 8.48
N THR A 78 -3.86 2.72 9.29
CA THR A 78 -4.10 4.17 9.22
C THR A 78 -4.23 4.77 10.62
N GLY A 79 -4.54 6.05 10.71
CA GLY A 79 -4.80 6.75 11.96
C GLY A 79 -5.86 7.83 11.78
N PRO A 80 -6.45 8.37 12.86
CA PRO A 80 -7.59 9.29 12.81
C PRO A 80 -7.36 10.50 11.92
N LYS A 81 -6.14 11.02 11.88
CA LYS A 81 -5.76 12.21 11.07
C LYS A 81 -5.72 11.92 9.57
N ASN A 82 -5.59 10.65 9.17
CA ASN A 82 -5.39 10.22 7.79
C ASN A 82 -6.68 9.70 7.13
N LEU A 83 -7.76 9.52 7.88
CA LEU A 83 -8.98 8.88 7.37
C LEU A 83 -9.51 9.56 6.12
N GLN A 84 -9.67 10.89 6.15
CA GLN A 84 -10.23 11.65 5.03
C GLN A 84 -9.21 12.00 3.95
N SER A 85 -7.92 12.06 4.28
CA SER A 85 -6.88 12.53 3.35
C SER A 85 -6.15 11.40 2.62
N LYS A 86 -5.94 10.25 3.27
CA LYS A 86 -5.21 9.10 2.71
C LYS A 86 -6.09 7.86 2.60
N ALA A 87 -6.69 7.39 3.70
CA ALA A 87 -7.47 6.15 3.71
C ALA A 87 -8.68 6.22 2.76
N SER A 88 -9.35 7.38 2.65
CA SER A 88 -10.42 7.59 1.66
C SER A 88 -9.93 7.37 0.23
N VAL A 89 -8.73 7.84 -0.09
CA VAL A 89 -8.16 7.70 -1.43
C VAL A 89 -7.78 6.23 -1.73
N VAL A 90 -7.26 5.50 -0.75
CA VAL A 90 -7.08 4.05 -0.90
C VAL A 90 -8.41 3.38 -1.23
N ARG A 91 -9.49 3.70 -0.50
CA ARG A 91 -10.83 3.14 -0.74
C ARG A 91 -11.38 3.51 -2.11
N GLU A 92 -11.18 4.74 -2.57
CA GLU A 92 -11.67 5.26 -3.85
C GLU A 92 -10.89 4.70 -5.06
N THR A 93 -9.63 4.31 -4.87
CA THR A 93 -8.74 3.84 -5.93
C THR A 93 -8.57 2.32 -5.90
N TRP A 94 -7.40 1.83 -5.65
CA TRP A 94 -7.03 0.42 -5.75
C TRP A 94 -7.72 -0.47 -4.70
N GLY A 95 -8.07 0.06 -3.54
CA GLY A 95 -8.68 -0.71 -2.45
C GLY A 95 -10.01 -1.34 -2.81
N ARG A 96 -10.80 -0.71 -3.70
CA ARG A 96 -12.07 -1.24 -4.21
C ARG A 96 -11.92 -2.55 -5.00
N ARG A 97 -10.70 -2.91 -5.43
CA ARG A 97 -10.40 -4.16 -6.14
C ARG A 97 -10.04 -5.31 -5.20
N ALA A 98 -9.89 -5.07 -3.90
CA ALA A 98 -9.75 -6.13 -2.92
C ALA A 98 -11.07 -6.91 -2.78
N ASN A 99 -11.00 -8.20 -2.45
CA ASN A 99 -12.22 -8.96 -2.14
C ASN A 99 -12.84 -8.50 -0.82
N GLN A 100 -11.99 -8.13 0.12
CA GLN A 100 -12.37 -7.49 1.37
C GLN A 100 -11.32 -6.45 1.73
N LEU A 101 -11.77 -5.28 2.18
CA LEU A 101 -10.92 -4.16 2.58
C LEU A 101 -11.31 -3.71 3.98
N LEU A 102 -10.36 -3.77 4.90
CA LEU A 102 -10.52 -3.34 6.29
C LEU A 102 -9.56 -2.18 6.59
N PHE A 103 -10.03 -1.23 7.39
CA PHE A 103 -9.19 -0.13 7.88
C PHE A 103 -9.03 -0.25 9.39
N PHE A 104 -7.80 -0.25 9.87
CA PHE A 104 -7.49 -0.28 11.30
C PHE A 104 -6.86 1.04 11.74
N SER A 105 -7.38 1.56 12.83
CA SER A 105 -6.96 2.82 13.45
C SER A 105 -6.95 2.64 14.98
N SER A 106 -6.46 3.64 15.72
CA SER A 106 -6.62 3.65 17.20
C SER A 106 -8.04 3.98 17.65
N VAL A 107 -8.94 4.39 16.74
CA VAL A 107 -10.33 4.72 17.04
C VAL A 107 -11.27 4.10 16.03
N THR A 108 -12.44 3.68 16.51
CA THR A 108 -13.57 3.35 15.64
C THR A 108 -14.19 4.63 15.12
N ASN A 109 -14.50 4.66 13.82
CA ASN A 109 -15.18 5.78 13.18
C ASN A 109 -16.28 5.25 12.27
N GLU A 110 -17.52 5.67 12.51
CA GLU A 110 -18.69 5.18 11.76
C GLU A 110 -18.82 5.86 10.39
N THR A 111 -18.43 7.12 10.28
CA THR A 111 -18.50 7.90 9.02
C THR A 111 -17.51 7.38 7.99
N PHE A 112 -16.33 6.96 8.44
CA PHE A 112 -15.36 6.23 7.65
C PHE A 112 -15.09 4.91 8.38
N PRO A 113 -15.66 3.78 7.94
CA PRO A 113 -15.64 2.55 8.71
C PRO A 113 -14.22 2.10 9.04
N THR A 114 -13.79 2.32 10.29
CA THR A 114 -12.52 1.84 10.83
C THR A 114 -12.75 0.98 12.05
N ILE A 115 -11.92 -0.04 12.18
CA ILE A 115 -11.87 -0.89 13.38
C ILE A 115 -10.86 -0.26 14.33
N GLY A 116 -11.35 0.17 15.49
CA GLY A 116 -10.53 0.74 16.55
C GLY A 116 -9.74 -0.34 17.28
N LEU A 117 -8.42 -0.17 17.32
CA LEU A 117 -7.50 -1.03 18.07
C LEU A 117 -7.20 -0.42 19.44
N ASN A 118 -7.01 -1.27 20.44
CA ASN A 118 -6.63 -0.83 21.78
C ASN A 118 -5.14 -0.47 21.86
N THR A 119 -4.76 0.60 21.16
CA THR A 119 -3.41 1.14 21.16
C THR A 119 -3.43 2.63 20.86
N THR A 120 -2.37 3.34 21.22
CA THR A 120 -2.21 4.76 20.91
C THR A 120 -1.61 4.98 19.53
N GLU A 121 -1.73 6.22 19.01
CA GLU A 121 -1.06 6.61 17.79
C GLU A 121 0.42 6.85 18.04
N GLY A 122 1.22 6.60 17.04
CA GLY A 122 2.66 6.85 17.06
C GLY A 122 3.44 5.73 16.41
N ARG A 123 4.62 6.08 15.89
CA ARG A 123 5.49 5.13 15.20
C ARG A 123 5.90 3.96 16.11
N GLN A 124 6.07 4.22 17.39
CA GLN A 124 6.44 3.22 18.40
C GLN A 124 5.33 2.18 18.68
N HIS A 125 4.10 2.42 18.24
CA HIS A 125 2.96 1.52 18.47
C HIS A 125 2.48 0.79 17.19
N LEU A 126 3.26 0.84 16.11
CA LEU A 126 2.92 0.14 14.87
C LEU A 126 2.94 -1.37 15.04
N THR A 127 3.86 -1.91 15.88
CA THR A 127 3.88 -3.34 16.21
C THR A 127 2.58 -3.76 16.88
N ALA A 128 2.10 -3.01 17.88
CA ALA A 128 0.84 -3.29 18.55
C ALA A 128 -0.35 -3.23 17.58
N LYS A 129 -0.37 -2.25 16.67
CA LYS A 129 -1.41 -2.18 15.63
C LYS A 129 -1.41 -3.42 14.74
N THR A 130 -0.26 -3.86 14.28
CA THR A 130 -0.11 -5.05 13.42
C THR A 130 -0.55 -6.32 14.14
N VAL A 131 -0.10 -6.52 15.38
CA VAL A 131 -0.47 -7.68 16.18
C VAL A 131 -1.98 -7.75 16.40
N GLN A 132 -2.60 -6.63 16.81
CA GLN A 132 -4.03 -6.56 17.08
C GLN A 132 -4.86 -6.70 15.79
N ALA A 133 -4.43 -6.10 14.68
CA ALA A 133 -5.13 -6.20 13.39
C ALA A 133 -5.13 -7.66 12.87
N PHE A 134 -3.98 -8.33 12.84
CA PHE A 134 -3.93 -9.73 12.39
C PHE A 134 -4.66 -10.67 13.36
N ARG A 135 -4.65 -10.38 14.66
CA ARG A 135 -5.47 -11.13 15.63
C ARG A 135 -6.96 -10.97 15.34
N TYR A 136 -7.42 -9.73 15.09
CA TYR A 136 -8.79 -9.47 14.71
C TYR A 136 -9.18 -10.23 13.44
N ILE A 137 -8.34 -10.16 12.40
CA ILE A 137 -8.57 -10.84 11.12
C ILE A 137 -8.60 -12.37 11.31
N TYR A 138 -7.73 -12.92 12.14
CA TYR A 138 -7.76 -14.35 12.45
C TYR A 138 -9.08 -14.80 13.08
N HIS A 139 -9.62 -14.02 14.01
CA HIS A 139 -10.86 -14.40 14.70
C HIS A 139 -12.13 -14.18 13.88
N HIS A 140 -12.14 -13.20 12.99
CA HIS A 140 -13.35 -12.77 12.30
C HIS A 140 -13.37 -13.07 10.80
N HIS A 141 -12.20 -13.29 10.18
CA HIS A 141 -12.08 -13.29 8.73
C HIS A 141 -11.14 -14.38 8.17
N LEU A 142 -10.71 -15.36 8.97
CA LEU A 142 -9.77 -16.40 8.53
C LEU A 142 -10.28 -17.17 7.29
N ASP A 143 -11.58 -17.40 7.22
CA ASP A 143 -12.21 -18.19 6.15
C ASP A 143 -12.73 -17.34 4.99
N ASP A 144 -12.74 -16.01 5.13
CA ASP A 144 -13.23 -15.09 4.11
C ASP A 144 -12.27 -14.95 2.92
N ALA A 145 -10.96 -15.19 3.15
CA ALA A 145 -9.94 -15.08 2.12
C ALA A 145 -8.89 -16.21 2.22
N GLU A 146 -8.04 -16.27 1.22
CA GLU A 146 -6.93 -17.23 1.13
C GLU A 146 -5.60 -16.57 1.44
N TRP A 147 -5.54 -15.25 1.22
CA TRP A 147 -4.38 -14.40 1.39
C TRP A 147 -4.76 -13.14 2.15
N PHE A 148 -3.87 -12.67 3.01
CA PHE A 148 -4.10 -11.56 3.92
C PHE A 148 -2.96 -10.55 3.77
N MET A 149 -3.26 -9.39 3.18
CA MET A 149 -2.28 -8.36 2.89
C MET A 149 -2.38 -7.20 3.87
N LYS A 150 -1.23 -6.82 4.44
CA LYS A 150 -1.03 -5.55 5.13
C LYS A 150 -0.57 -4.50 4.13
N ALA A 151 -1.13 -3.31 4.18
CA ALA A 151 -0.61 -2.14 3.50
C ALA A 151 -0.78 -0.88 4.36
N ASP A 152 0.04 0.14 4.11
CA ASP A 152 -0.11 1.45 4.73
C ASP A 152 -1.05 2.34 3.91
N ASP A 153 -1.55 3.41 4.50
CA ASP A 153 -2.45 4.37 3.84
C ASP A 153 -1.75 5.22 2.75
N ASP A 154 -0.45 5.01 2.54
CA ASP A 154 0.34 5.58 1.45
C ASP A 154 1.04 4.50 0.60
N THR A 155 0.51 3.29 0.61
CA THR A 155 0.89 2.20 -0.30
C THR A 155 -0.12 2.11 -1.44
N TYR A 156 0.36 2.04 -2.69
CA TYR A 156 -0.47 1.72 -3.86
C TYR A 156 -0.26 0.28 -4.27
N VAL A 157 -1.34 -0.46 -4.51
CA VAL A 157 -1.28 -1.89 -4.88
C VAL A 157 -2.02 -2.14 -6.19
N ILE A 158 -1.35 -2.84 -7.13
CA ILE A 158 -1.95 -3.34 -8.37
C ILE A 158 -2.51 -4.73 -8.08
N MET A 159 -3.81 -4.79 -7.79
CA MET A 159 -4.46 -5.99 -7.26
C MET A 159 -4.49 -7.15 -8.27
N GLU A 160 -4.53 -6.87 -9.56
CA GLU A 160 -4.48 -7.86 -10.62
C GLU A 160 -3.13 -8.59 -10.65
N ASN A 161 -2.03 -7.83 -10.53
CA ASN A 161 -0.68 -8.39 -10.46
C ASN A 161 -0.48 -9.21 -9.17
N LEU A 162 -1.02 -8.72 -8.04
CA LEU A 162 -1.01 -9.47 -6.79
C LEU A 162 -1.75 -10.80 -6.93
N ARG A 163 -2.96 -10.83 -7.48
CA ARG A 163 -3.71 -12.06 -7.68
C ARG A 163 -3.02 -13.01 -8.65
N HIS A 164 -2.46 -12.51 -9.73
CA HIS A 164 -1.69 -13.31 -10.67
C HIS A 164 -0.49 -13.98 -9.99
N PHE A 165 0.27 -13.24 -9.19
CA PHE A 165 1.39 -13.77 -8.42
C PHE A 165 0.93 -14.86 -7.43
N LEU A 166 -0.17 -14.60 -6.71
CA LEU A 166 -0.68 -15.49 -5.68
C LEU A 166 -1.38 -16.74 -6.25
N SER A 167 -1.91 -16.69 -7.47
CA SER A 167 -2.57 -17.84 -8.11
C SER A 167 -1.67 -19.06 -8.27
N GLN A 168 -0.36 -18.83 -8.30
CA GLN A 168 0.67 -19.86 -8.42
C GLN A 168 1.22 -20.34 -7.07
N LYS A 169 0.64 -19.90 -5.94
CA LYS A 169 1.14 -20.16 -4.60
C LYS A 169 0.16 -21.01 -3.79
N ASN A 170 0.70 -21.80 -2.88
CA ASN A 170 -0.08 -22.67 -2.02
C ASN A 170 -0.38 -22.00 -0.68
N THR A 171 -1.65 -21.77 -0.38
CA THR A 171 -2.11 -21.12 0.86
C THR A 171 -1.98 -21.99 2.10
N SER A 172 -1.78 -23.31 1.93
CA SER A 172 -1.55 -24.25 3.03
C SER A 172 -0.10 -24.28 3.50
N GLU A 173 0.81 -23.64 2.75
CA GLU A 173 2.18 -23.44 3.21
C GLU A 173 2.28 -22.21 4.12
N PRO A 174 3.05 -22.28 5.22
CA PRO A 174 3.27 -21.15 6.11
C PRO A 174 4.30 -20.20 5.48
N VAL A 175 3.83 -19.31 4.61
CA VAL A 175 4.68 -18.40 3.85
C VAL A 175 4.13 -16.97 3.85
N TYR A 176 5.04 -16.00 3.73
CA TYR A 176 4.66 -14.62 3.46
C TYR A 176 5.60 -13.95 2.46
N PHE A 177 5.08 -12.98 1.72
CA PHE A 177 5.71 -12.32 0.57
C PHE A 177 5.75 -10.82 0.76
N GLY A 178 6.77 -10.16 0.22
CA GLY A 178 6.93 -8.72 0.25
C GLY A 178 8.33 -8.32 -0.25
N TYR A 179 8.74 -7.08 0.01
CA TYR A 179 10.11 -6.65 -0.27
C TYR A 179 11.01 -7.04 0.90
N ARG A 180 11.91 -7.99 0.67
CA ARG A 180 12.76 -8.59 1.71
C ARG A 180 13.97 -7.70 2.05
N PHE A 181 14.08 -7.35 3.33
CA PHE A 181 15.28 -6.83 3.97
C PHE A 181 16.04 -7.95 4.70
N LYS A 182 17.36 -7.77 4.90
CA LYS A 182 18.22 -8.84 5.48
C LYS A 182 18.67 -8.61 6.91
N PRO A 183 18.89 -7.35 7.43
CA PRO A 183 19.42 -7.18 8.79
C PRO A 183 18.41 -7.57 9.86
N PHE A 184 18.91 -7.78 11.07
CA PHE A 184 18.17 -7.99 12.33
C PHE A 184 17.39 -9.30 12.48
N VAL A 185 16.91 -9.92 11.42
CA VAL A 185 16.20 -11.21 11.45
C VAL A 185 16.94 -12.22 10.59
N LYS A 186 17.20 -13.45 11.12
CA LYS A 186 18.01 -14.46 10.44
C LYS A 186 17.52 -14.79 9.03
N GLN A 187 16.19 -14.96 8.87
CA GLN A 187 15.62 -15.16 7.53
C GLN A 187 15.38 -13.85 6.78
N GLY A 188 15.68 -12.67 7.37
CA GLY A 188 15.23 -11.36 6.89
C GLY A 188 13.79 -11.07 7.32
N TYR A 189 13.26 -9.95 6.84
CA TYR A 189 11.89 -9.50 7.08
C TYR A 189 11.36 -8.74 5.86
N ASN A 190 10.05 -8.65 5.71
CA ASN A 190 9.44 -7.88 4.61
C ASN A 190 9.13 -6.45 5.07
N SER A 191 9.41 -5.47 4.22
CA SER A 191 9.08 -4.06 4.45
C SER A 191 7.60 -3.85 4.74
N GLY A 192 7.28 -3.20 5.85
CA GLY A 192 5.90 -2.83 6.20
C GLY A 192 5.27 -1.91 5.17
N GLY A 193 5.99 -0.86 4.74
CA GLY A 193 5.47 0.12 3.80
C GLY A 193 5.33 -0.38 2.36
N ALA A 194 6.17 -1.33 1.91
CA ALA A 194 5.93 -1.98 0.62
C ALA A 194 4.65 -2.83 0.63
N GLY A 195 4.11 -3.10 1.79
CA GLY A 195 3.10 -4.09 2.01
C GLY A 195 3.66 -5.51 1.99
N TYR A 196 3.00 -6.40 2.72
CA TYR A 196 3.33 -7.82 2.69
C TYR A 196 2.06 -8.66 2.80
N VAL A 197 2.11 -9.88 2.29
CA VAL A 197 0.95 -10.76 2.21
C VAL A 197 1.25 -12.11 2.86
N LEU A 198 0.36 -12.56 3.74
CA LEU A 198 0.41 -13.83 4.44
C LEU A 198 -0.48 -14.86 3.75
N SER A 199 -0.04 -16.12 3.71
CA SER A 199 -0.91 -17.26 3.42
C SER A 199 -1.90 -17.49 4.57
N ARG A 200 -2.99 -18.21 4.29
CA ARG A 200 -3.94 -18.62 5.33
C ARG A 200 -3.26 -19.43 6.45
N GLU A 201 -2.32 -20.30 6.11
CA GLU A 201 -1.58 -21.07 7.11
C GLU A 201 -0.64 -20.18 7.95
N ALA A 202 -0.03 -19.17 7.34
CA ALA A 202 0.77 -18.19 8.09
C ALA A 202 -0.09 -17.41 9.09
N LEU A 203 -1.26 -16.92 8.67
CA LEU A 203 -2.21 -16.27 9.58
C LEU A 203 -2.74 -17.20 10.67
N ARG A 204 -2.99 -18.48 10.34
CA ARG A 204 -3.42 -19.47 11.33
C ARG A 204 -2.36 -19.71 12.42
N ARG A 205 -1.10 -19.81 12.05
CA ARG A 205 0.01 -19.93 13.02
C ARG A 205 0.10 -18.68 13.90
N PHE A 206 0.04 -17.51 13.28
CA PHE A 206 0.03 -16.25 14.01
C PHE A 206 -1.16 -16.18 14.98
N GLY A 207 -2.38 -16.47 14.53
CA GLY A 207 -3.57 -16.41 15.36
C GLY A 207 -3.53 -17.33 16.59
N LYS A 208 -2.84 -18.49 16.47
CA LYS A 208 -2.67 -19.43 17.59
C LYS A 208 -1.62 -18.99 18.61
N GLN A 209 -0.53 -18.39 18.19
CA GLN A 209 0.65 -18.17 19.04
C GLN A 209 1.23 -16.74 18.94
N GLY A 210 0.72 -15.86 18.06
CA GLY A 210 1.25 -14.54 17.83
C GLY A 210 1.04 -13.55 19.01
N THR A 211 0.26 -13.92 20.00
CA THR A 211 0.07 -13.18 21.25
C THR A 211 0.99 -13.64 22.38
N ASP A 212 1.80 -14.68 22.17
CA ASP A 212 2.82 -15.08 23.12
C ASP A 212 4.03 -14.12 23.05
N PRO A 213 4.30 -13.33 24.12
CA PRO A 213 5.40 -12.35 24.10
C PRO A 213 6.79 -13.00 24.03
N LYS A 214 6.89 -14.31 24.26
CA LYS A 214 8.15 -15.07 24.05
C LYS A 214 8.44 -15.34 22.59
N LEU A 215 7.43 -15.36 21.76
CA LEU A 215 7.53 -15.63 20.31
C LEU A 215 7.45 -14.36 19.48
N CYS A 216 6.57 -13.43 19.88
CA CYS A 216 6.24 -12.25 19.12
C CYS A 216 6.21 -11.02 20.03
N GLU A 217 6.98 -9.99 19.69
CA GLU A 217 6.89 -8.69 20.35
C GLU A 217 5.48 -8.11 20.18
N GLN A 218 4.93 -7.56 21.24
CA GLN A 218 3.53 -7.10 21.27
C GLN A 218 3.40 -5.60 20.99
N ASP A 219 4.45 -4.81 21.22
CA ASP A 219 4.50 -3.37 20.98
C ASP A 219 5.95 -2.88 20.89
N GLY A 220 6.16 -1.63 20.49
CA GLY A 220 7.47 -1.01 20.40
C GLY A 220 8.28 -1.37 19.15
N GLY A 221 9.46 -0.80 19.03
CA GLY A 221 10.45 -1.05 17.99
C GLY A 221 10.02 -0.75 16.57
N ASP A 222 10.69 -1.37 15.61
CA ASP A 222 10.35 -1.29 14.20
C ASP A 222 9.39 -2.44 13.83
N GLU A 223 8.18 -2.10 13.42
CA GLU A 223 7.06 -3.03 13.18
C GLU A 223 7.45 -4.19 12.27
N ASP A 224 8.06 -3.90 11.14
CA ASP A 224 8.40 -4.90 10.12
C ASP A 224 9.52 -5.85 10.57
N VAL A 225 10.45 -5.38 11.39
CA VAL A 225 11.49 -6.21 12.03
C VAL A 225 10.86 -7.16 13.05
N HIS A 226 10.04 -6.63 13.97
CA HIS A 226 9.41 -7.40 15.04
C HIS A 226 8.42 -8.42 14.49
N PHE A 227 7.62 -8.01 13.49
CA PHE A 227 6.72 -8.92 12.80
C PHE A 227 7.48 -10.02 12.03
N GLY A 228 8.59 -9.66 11.36
CA GLY A 228 9.47 -10.61 10.69
C GLY A 228 10.09 -11.63 11.64
N GLN A 229 10.53 -11.19 12.82
CA GLN A 229 11.04 -12.08 13.88
C GLN A 229 9.93 -13.01 14.40
N CYS A 230 8.73 -12.48 14.62
CA CYS A 230 7.55 -13.25 15.01
C CYS A 230 7.25 -14.32 13.95
N MET A 231 7.19 -13.98 12.68
CA MET A 231 6.97 -14.95 11.60
C MET A 231 8.04 -16.06 11.59
N GLN A 232 9.30 -15.71 11.78
CA GLN A 232 10.38 -16.69 11.88
C GLN A 232 10.17 -17.64 13.06
N ASN A 233 9.83 -17.13 14.24
CA ASN A 233 9.62 -17.92 15.46
C ASN A 233 8.42 -18.86 15.32
N LEU A 234 7.40 -18.47 14.54
CA LEU A 234 6.23 -19.27 14.23
C LEU A 234 6.46 -20.26 13.06
N GLY A 235 7.68 -20.33 12.53
CA GLY A 235 8.01 -21.18 11.39
C GLY A 235 7.34 -20.76 10.07
N VAL A 236 7.00 -19.46 9.94
CA VAL A 236 6.51 -18.89 8.68
C VAL A 236 7.69 -18.36 7.88
N ARG A 237 7.84 -18.88 6.66
CA ARG A 237 9.01 -18.61 5.80
C ARG A 237 8.78 -17.41 4.90
N ILE A 238 9.82 -16.59 4.72
CA ILE A 238 9.88 -15.64 3.61
C ILE A 238 10.23 -16.41 2.34
N THR A 239 9.48 -16.15 1.27
CA THR A 239 9.74 -16.76 -0.03
C THR A 239 9.99 -15.68 -1.10
N ASN A 240 10.37 -16.13 -2.30
CA ASN A 240 10.74 -15.22 -3.37
C ASN A 240 9.56 -14.37 -3.86
N SER A 241 9.78 -13.07 -3.96
CA SER A 241 8.83 -12.05 -4.42
C SER A 241 9.41 -11.28 -5.62
N THR A 242 10.01 -12.00 -6.58
CA THR A 242 10.49 -11.47 -7.85
C THR A 242 9.79 -12.17 -9.00
N ASP A 243 9.82 -11.56 -10.17
CA ASP A 243 9.42 -12.21 -11.42
C ASP A 243 10.50 -13.20 -11.91
N SER A 244 10.28 -13.83 -13.08
CA SER A 244 11.20 -14.78 -13.71
C SER A 244 12.57 -14.17 -14.02
N ASP A 245 12.63 -12.86 -14.29
CA ASP A 245 13.86 -12.14 -14.66
C ASP A 245 14.58 -11.60 -13.42
N GLY A 246 14.00 -11.82 -12.24
CA GLY A 246 14.55 -11.40 -10.95
C GLY A 246 14.28 -9.94 -10.58
N HIS A 247 13.35 -9.28 -11.29
CA HIS A 247 12.90 -7.93 -10.92
C HIS A 247 11.98 -7.98 -9.71
N THR A 248 12.02 -6.94 -8.88
CA THR A 248 11.19 -6.87 -7.67
C THR A 248 9.72 -6.61 -8.00
N LEU A 249 8.83 -7.25 -7.24
CA LEU A 249 7.38 -7.09 -7.35
C LEU A 249 6.84 -6.08 -6.34
N PHE A 250 7.42 -6.02 -5.14
CA PHE A 250 7.05 -5.08 -4.07
C PHE A 250 8.13 -4.02 -3.92
N HIS A 251 7.75 -2.76 -3.67
CA HIS A 251 8.68 -1.63 -3.71
C HIS A 251 8.55 -0.76 -2.45
N PRO A 252 9.59 -0.70 -1.57
CA PRO A 252 9.54 0.01 -0.28
C PRO A 252 9.72 1.53 -0.39
N PHE A 253 9.81 2.07 -1.60
CA PHE A 253 9.98 3.50 -1.84
C PHE A 253 9.02 3.99 -2.94
N HIS A 254 9.01 5.31 -3.12
CA HIS A 254 8.29 5.99 -4.19
C HIS A 254 8.70 5.45 -5.58
N PRO A 255 7.78 5.34 -6.55
CA PRO A 255 8.09 4.87 -7.90
C PRO A 255 9.31 5.56 -8.55
N GLU A 256 9.40 6.86 -8.38
CA GLU A 256 10.52 7.67 -8.87
C GLU A 256 11.88 7.23 -8.29
N THR A 257 11.93 6.91 -6.99
CA THR A 257 13.15 6.41 -6.33
C THR A 257 13.64 5.14 -6.97
N HIS A 258 12.73 4.21 -7.29
CA HIS A 258 13.07 2.96 -7.98
C HIS A 258 13.48 3.20 -9.43
N PHE A 259 12.80 4.11 -10.12
CA PHE A 259 13.09 4.38 -11.53
C PHE A 259 14.44 5.09 -11.73
N PHE A 260 14.71 6.15 -10.97
CA PHE A 260 15.95 6.92 -11.10
C PHE A 260 17.11 6.37 -10.26
N GLY A 261 16.86 5.46 -9.34
CA GLY A 261 17.88 4.89 -8.47
C GLY A 261 18.35 5.84 -7.36
N THR A 262 17.51 6.80 -6.98
CA THR A 262 17.80 7.78 -5.90
C THR A 262 17.61 7.19 -4.50
N TYR A 263 18.14 5.98 -4.31
CA TYR A 263 18.01 5.25 -3.05
C TYR A 263 18.81 5.86 -1.91
N PRO A 264 18.36 5.68 -0.65
CA PRO A 264 19.17 6.00 0.52
C PRO A 264 20.55 5.30 0.47
N ARG A 265 21.60 5.96 0.94
CA ARG A 265 22.99 5.48 0.86
C ARG A 265 23.19 4.04 1.36
N ARG A 266 22.41 3.59 2.34
CA ARG A 266 22.53 2.25 2.94
C ARG A 266 21.59 1.21 2.36
N ILE A 267 20.90 1.48 1.26
CA ILE A 267 19.90 0.54 0.70
C ILE A 267 20.49 -0.87 0.50
N ASN A 268 21.69 -0.99 -0.04
CA ASN A 268 22.32 -2.28 -0.30
C ASN A 268 22.77 -3.03 0.97
N PHE A 269 22.86 -2.33 2.10
CA PHE A 269 23.03 -2.96 3.41
C PHE A 269 21.72 -3.62 3.87
N TYR A 270 20.59 -2.94 3.67
CA TYR A 270 19.28 -3.43 4.08
C TYR A 270 18.68 -4.43 3.09
N ALA A 271 18.68 -4.15 1.79
CA ALA A 271 18.05 -4.98 0.79
C ALA A 271 18.67 -6.38 0.73
N PHE A 272 17.83 -7.41 0.70
CA PHE A 272 18.26 -8.79 0.55
C PHE A 272 18.94 -9.02 -0.80
N ARG A 273 18.40 -8.42 -1.86
CA ARG A 273 19.00 -8.37 -3.20
C ARG A 273 19.53 -6.95 -3.46
N LYS A 274 20.62 -6.85 -4.22
CA LYS A 274 21.16 -5.52 -4.62
C LYS A 274 20.06 -4.71 -5.31
N ALA A 275 19.83 -3.49 -4.86
CA ALA A 275 18.87 -2.58 -5.47
C ALA A 275 19.28 -2.25 -6.91
N ARG A 276 18.36 -2.43 -7.85
CA ARG A 276 18.47 -2.08 -9.25
C ARG A 276 17.57 -0.88 -9.53
N LYS A 277 17.78 -0.19 -10.65
CA LYS A 277 17.01 0.99 -11.05
C LYS A 277 16.38 0.81 -12.43
N GLY A 278 15.38 1.65 -12.72
CA GLY A 278 14.71 1.66 -14.02
C GLY A 278 14.00 0.35 -14.31
N PHE A 279 13.94 0.02 -15.58
CA PHE A 279 13.26 -1.21 -16.04
C PHE A 279 13.93 -2.51 -15.57
N GLU A 280 15.20 -2.46 -15.15
CA GLU A 280 15.87 -3.62 -14.56
C GLU A 280 15.54 -3.84 -13.08
N GLY A 281 15.03 -2.80 -12.40
CA GLY A 281 14.70 -2.84 -10.98
C GLY A 281 13.23 -3.10 -10.69
N ILE A 282 12.36 -2.71 -11.61
CA ILE A 282 10.91 -2.76 -11.46
C ILE A 282 10.35 -3.81 -12.42
N SER A 283 9.65 -4.82 -11.89
CA SER A 283 8.95 -5.78 -12.72
C SER A 283 7.84 -5.10 -13.54
N LYS A 284 7.64 -5.52 -14.79
CA LYS A 284 6.44 -5.17 -15.56
C LYS A 284 5.13 -5.63 -14.90
N HIS A 285 5.23 -6.55 -13.94
CA HIS A 285 4.15 -7.03 -13.10
C HIS A 285 4.28 -6.55 -11.64
N ALA A 286 4.82 -5.34 -11.43
CA ALA A 286 4.94 -4.72 -10.11
C ALA A 286 3.61 -4.80 -9.34
N ILE A 287 3.69 -5.12 -8.06
CA ILE A 287 2.53 -5.29 -7.19
C ILE A 287 2.28 -4.03 -6.38
N SER A 288 3.33 -3.46 -5.75
CA SER A 288 3.13 -2.33 -4.84
C SER A 288 4.25 -1.32 -4.85
N PHE A 289 3.91 -0.09 -4.46
CA PHE A 289 4.84 1.02 -4.22
C PHE A 289 4.46 1.74 -2.93
N HIS A 290 5.46 2.15 -2.17
CA HIS A 290 5.32 2.92 -0.93
C HIS A 290 5.53 4.43 -1.15
N TYR A 291 5.17 5.24 -0.15
CA TYR A 291 5.23 6.71 -0.19
C TYR A 291 4.44 7.34 -1.35
N VAL A 292 3.36 6.70 -1.75
CA VAL A 292 2.49 7.19 -2.81
C VAL A 292 1.51 8.21 -2.23
N SER A 293 1.62 9.45 -2.65
CA SER A 293 0.70 10.51 -2.19
C SER A 293 -0.72 10.28 -2.71
N PRO A 294 -1.75 10.83 -2.06
CA PRO A 294 -3.13 10.79 -2.55
C PRO A 294 -3.30 11.24 -4.00
N THR A 295 -2.59 12.29 -4.40
CA THR A 295 -2.59 12.77 -5.78
C THR A 295 -2.00 11.74 -6.74
N LEU A 296 -0.86 11.15 -6.37
CA LEU A 296 -0.22 10.14 -7.21
C LEU A 296 -1.05 8.85 -7.27
N MET A 297 -1.75 8.46 -6.19
CA MET A 297 -2.68 7.32 -6.23
C MET A 297 -3.77 7.51 -7.31
N ARG A 298 -4.36 8.71 -7.39
CA ARG A 298 -5.36 9.01 -8.42
C ARG A 298 -4.76 9.07 -9.83
N LEU A 299 -3.53 9.57 -9.98
CA LEU A 299 -2.82 9.54 -11.26
C LEU A 299 -2.48 8.12 -11.72
N LEU A 300 -2.02 7.26 -10.80
CA LEU A 300 -1.79 5.83 -11.11
C LEU A 300 -3.09 5.13 -11.52
N GLU A 301 -4.20 5.43 -10.84
CA GLU A 301 -5.52 4.93 -11.22
C GLU A 301 -5.90 5.36 -12.66
N LEU A 302 -5.66 6.63 -12.99
CA LEU A 302 -5.91 7.15 -14.34
C LEU A 302 -5.04 6.43 -15.38
N TYR A 303 -3.74 6.32 -15.14
CA TYR A 303 -2.80 5.73 -16.12
C TYR A 303 -2.98 4.23 -16.30
N LEU A 304 -3.26 3.49 -15.23
CA LEU A 304 -3.34 2.04 -15.29
C LEU A 304 -4.71 1.53 -15.78
N TYR A 305 -5.80 2.27 -15.52
CA TYR A 305 -7.14 1.73 -15.71
C TYR A 305 -8.05 2.54 -16.64
N HIS A 306 -7.71 3.81 -16.91
CA HIS A 306 -8.56 4.67 -17.74
C HIS A 306 -7.90 5.08 -19.07
N ILE A 307 -6.59 5.33 -19.09
CA ILE A 307 -5.87 5.66 -20.33
C ILE A 307 -5.47 4.37 -21.03
N ARG A 308 -5.90 4.23 -22.28
CA ARG A 308 -5.52 3.09 -23.13
C ARG A 308 -4.92 3.63 -24.43
N PRO A 309 -3.68 3.23 -24.80
CA PRO A 309 -3.15 3.49 -26.14
C PRO A 309 -4.05 2.80 -27.17
N TYR A 310 -4.22 3.40 -28.33
CA TYR A 310 -4.79 2.67 -29.45
C TYR A 310 -3.88 1.49 -29.79
N ALA A 311 -4.43 0.28 -29.82
CA ALA A 311 -3.72 -0.87 -30.36
C ALA A 311 -3.55 -0.67 -31.88
N ASN A 312 -2.31 -0.75 -32.35
CA ASN A 312 -2.01 -0.79 -33.78
C ASN A 312 -2.36 -2.18 -34.35
#